data_7337eb9e58665aec87f25693a58ac8e0
#
_entry.id   7337eb9e58665aec87f25693a58ac8e0
#
_cell.length_a   1.000
_cell.length_b   1.000
_cell.length_c   1.000
_cell.angle_alpha   90.00
_cell.angle_beta   90.00
_cell.angle_gamma   90.00
#
_symmetry.space_group_name_H-M   'P 1'
#
loop_
_entity.id
_entity.type
_entity.pdbx_description
1 polymer ?
#
loop_
_entity_poly.entity_id
_entity_poly.type
_entity_poly.pdbx_seq_one_letter_code
_entity_poly.pdbx_strand_id
1 'polypeptide(L)'
;MDFVLHFIKKYPFSMVCILMIWVLSLVPFFPETPLDNVRFIDKWVHIVMYGGTFTIVWIEYARQHKAPDHEKLFFWAWITPIIMSGVIELLQEYCTGGHRSGDWLDLAANATGVTLAAVLGILLFCFRLSSKK
;
A
#
# COMPACT_ATOMS: atom_id res chain seq x y z
N MET A 1 2.41 -22.58 9.73
CA MET A 1 1.87 -22.66 8.36
C MET A 1 0.38 -22.32 8.30
N ASP A 2 -0.40 -22.77 9.25
CA ASP A 2 -1.86 -22.51 9.29
C ASP A 2 -2.25 -21.05 9.46
N PHE A 3 -1.46 -20.24 10.22
CA PHE A 3 -1.71 -18.82 10.40
C PHE A 3 -1.59 -18.03 9.08
N VAL A 4 -0.53 -18.31 8.31
CA VAL A 4 -0.30 -17.61 7.01
C VAL A 4 -1.39 -17.97 6.01
N LEU A 5 -1.74 -19.27 5.92
CA LEU A 5 -2.82 -19.72 5.05
C LEU A 5 -4.18 -19.13 5.44
N HIS A 6 -4.45 -19.00 6.74
CA HIS A 6 -5.64 -18.34 7.24
C HIS A 6 -5.69 -16.87 6.83
N PHE A 7 -4.56 -16.16 6.98
CA PHE A 7 -4.45 -14.75 6.62
C PHE A 7 -4.63 -14.52 5.12
N ILE A 8 -3.99 -15.35 4.26
CA ILE A 8 -4.15 -15.29 2.80
C ILE A 8 -5.61 -15.53 2.39
N LYS A 9 -6.28 -16.51 2.98
CA LYS A 9 -7.70 -16.76 2.70
C LYS A 9 -8.60 -15.62 3.18
N LYS A 10 -8.21 -14.92 4.22
CA LYS A 10 -8.96 -13.82 4.80
C LYS A 10 -8.81 -12.51 4.02
N TYR A 11 -7.63 -12.25 3.43
CA TYR A 11 -7.28 -11.02 2.72
C TYR A 11 -6.65 -11.30 1.35
N PRO A 12 -7.34 -12.04 0.45
CA PRO A 12 -6.73 -12.54 -0.79
C PRO A 12 -6.31 -11.40 -1.75
N PHE A 13 -7.15 -10.38 -1.94
CA PHE A 13 -6.84 -9.28 -2.85
C PHE A 13 -5.74 -8.39 -2.30
N SER A 14 -5.74 -8.11 -1.00
CA SER A 14 -4.67 -7.37 -0.32
C SER A 14 -3.33 -8.06 -0.49
N MET A 15 -3.27 -9.38 -0.32
CA MET A 15 -2.04 -10.15 -0.47
C MET A 15 -1.48 -10.09 -1.89
N VAL A 16 -2.36 -10.22 -2.90
CA VAL A 16 -1.95 -10.09 -4.31
C VAL A 16 -1.42 -8.69 -4.60
N CYS A 17 -2.10 -7.64 -4.14
CA CYS A 17 -1.66 -6.26 -4.36
C CYS A 17 -0.34 -5.95 -3.65
N ILE A 18 -0.15 -6.42 -2.42
CA ILE A 18 1.12 -6.26 -1.68
C ILE A 18 2.26 -6.98 -2.41
N LEU A 19 2.02 -8.21 -2.88
CA LEU A 19 3.01 -8.94 -3.68
C LEU A 19 3.35 -8.17 -4.96
N MET A 20 2.36 -7.60 -5.64
CA MET A 20 2.58 -6.76 -6.82
C MET A 20 3.44 -5.53 -6.51
N ILE A 21 3.23 -4.85 -5.37
CA ILE A 21 4.11 -3.76 -4.93
C ILE A 21 5.56 -4.23 -4.86
N TRP A 22 5.83 -5.35 -4.19
CA TRP A 22 7.17 -5.90 -4.06
C TRP A 22 7.80 -6.21 -5.42
N VAL A 23 7.06 -6.90 -6.29
CA VAL A 23 7.55 -7.28 -7.62
C VAL A 23 7.84 -6.03 -8.46
N LEU A 24 6.88 -5.11 -8.58
CA LEU A 24 7.03 -3.90 -9.40
C LEU A 24 8.11 -2.96 -8.86
N SER A 25 8.29 -2.88 -7.54
CA SER A 25 9.33 -2.04 -6.95
C SER A 25 10.74 -2.58 -7.16
N LEU A 26 10.93 -3.88 -7.24
CA LEU A 26 12.24 -4.52 -7.35
C LEU A 26 12.62 -4.96 -8.76
N VAL A 27 11.69 -4.94 -9.72
CA VAL A 27 12.01 -5.23 -11.13
C VAL A 27 12.97 -4.16 -11.67
N PRO A 28 14.14 -4.56 -12.22
CA PRO A 28 15.19 -3.63 -12.60
C PRO A 28 14.91 -2.83 -13.87
N PHE A 29 13.95 -3.26 -14.69
CA PHE A 29 13.67 -2.65 -15.99
C PHE A 29 12.19 -2.35 -16.14
N PHE A 30 11.89 -1.08 -16.44
CA PHE A 30 10.58 -0.67 -16.95
C PHE A 30 10.75 -0.15 -18.38
N PRO A 31 9.85 -0.48 -19.31
CA PRO A 31 9.84 0.13 -20.64
C PRO A 31 9.53 1.63 -20.51
N GLU A 32 10.22 2.44 -21.32
CA GLU A 32 9.91 3.87 -21.43
C GLU A 32 8.47 4.06 -21.93
N THR A 33 7.77 4.98 -21.32
CA THR A 33 6.40 5.30 -21.66
C THR A 33 6.25 6.78 -22.06
N PRO A 34 5.23 7.15 -22.86
CA PRO A 34 4.94 8.57 -23.14
C PRO A 34 4.69 9.42 -21.89
N LEU A 35 4.38 8.77 -20.77
CA LEU A 35 4.12 9.41 -19.47
C LEU A 35 5.41 9.84 -18.76
N ASP A 36 6.57 9.35 -19.15
CA ASP A 36 7.86 9.67 -18.52
C ASP A 36 8.21 11.17 -18.64
N ASN A 37 7.58 11.87 -19.60
CA ASN A 37 7.70 13.31 -19.76
C ASN A 37 6.82 14.13 -18.79
N VAL A 38 5.93 13.46 -18.03
CA VAL A 38 5.07 14.14 -17.05
C VAL A 38 5.86 14.33 -15.76
N ARG A 39 5.93 15.58 -15.30
CA ARG A 39 6.67 15.92 -14.08
C ARG A 39 6.12 15.14 -12.88
N PHE A 40 7.03 14.49 -12.15
CA PHE A 40 6.71 13.67 -10.97
C PHE A 40 5.75 12.50 -11.23
N ILE A 41 5.70 11.96 -12.45
CA ILE A 41 4.83 10.83 -12.77
C ILE A 41 5.13 9.61 -11.88
N ASP A 42 6.38 9.36 -11.58
CA ASP A 42 6.84 8.32 -10.67
C ASP A 42 6.21 8.46 -9.27
N LYS A 43 6.17 9.67 -8.72
CA LYS A 43 5.54 9.94 -7.42
C LYS A 43 4.03 9.70 -7.44
N TRP A 44 3.36 10.08 -8.53
CA TRP A 44 1.94 9.78 -8.71
C TRP A 44 1.67 8.28 -8.79
N VAL A 45 2.53 7.53 -9.48
CA VAL A 45 2.44 6.06 -9.54
C VAL A 45 2.56 5.47 -8.13
N HIS A 46 3.50 5.93 -7.31
CA HIS A 46 3.66 5.49 -5.93
C HIS A 46 2.43 5.79 -5.07
N ILE A 47 1.87 7.01 -5.16
CA ILE A 47 0.64 7.38 -4.43
C ILE A 47 -0.52 6.47 -4.82
N VAL A 48 -0.74 6.23 -6.12
CA VAL A 48 -1.85 5.40 -6.62
C VAL A 48 -1.65 3.94 -6.25
N MET A 49 -0.44 3.41 -6.39
CA MET A 49 -0.11 2.02 -6.10
C MET A 49 -0.32 1.70 -4.60
N TYR A 50 0.23 2.52 -3.72
CA TYR A 50 0.06 2.33 -2.28
C TYR A 50 -1.35 2.70 -1.82
N GLY A 51 -1.89 3.83 -2.28
CA GLY A 51 -3.25 4.26 -1.96
C GLY A 51 -4.30 3.24 -2.39
N GLY A 52 -4.19 2.73 -3.62
CA GLY A 52 -5.09 1.69 -4.15
C GLY A 52 -4.99 0.39 -3.36
N THR A 53 -3.77 -0.12 -3.14
CA THR A 53 -3.54 -1.35 -2.38
C THR A 53 -4.11 -1.26 -0.97
N PHE A 54 -3.79 -0.20 -0.24
CA PHE A 54 -4.25 -0.08 1.15
C PHE A 54 -5.72 0.31 1.27
N THR A 55 -6.32 0.90 0.24
CA THR A 55 -7.79 1.00 0.15
C THR A 55 -8.44 -0.39 0.05
N ILE A 56 -7.86 -1.30 -0.73
CA ILE A 56 -8.33 -2.70 -0.79
C ILE A 56 -8.21 -3.38 0.57
N VAL A 57 -7.09 -3.18 1.29
CA VAL A 57 -6.91 -3.69 2.66
C VAL A 57 -8.03 -3.21 3.59
N TRP A 58 -8.38 -1.91 3.54
CA TRP A 58 -9.47 -1.35 4.34
C TRP A 58 -10.84 -1.91 3.95
N ILE A 59 -11.10 -2.12 2.65
CA ILE A 59 -12.35 -2.72 2.16
C ILE A 59 -12.47 -4.17 2.62
N GLU A 60 -11.41 -4.98 2.48
CA GLU A 60 -11.41 -6.37 2.93
C GLU A 60 -11.57 -6.46 4.45
N TYR A 61 -10.91 -5.59 5.20
CA TYR A 61 -11.09 -5.49 6.65
C TYR A 61 -12.53 -5.14 7.02
N ALA A 62 -13.11 -4.14 6.37
CA ALA A 62 -14.48 -3.69 6.63
C ALA A 62 -15.54 -4.75 6.30
N ARG A 63 -15.27 -5.64 5.32
CA ARG A 63 -16.16 -6.78 5.02
C ARG A 63 -16.25 -7.78 6.16
N GLN A 64 -15.21 -7.89 6.97
CA GLN A 64 -15.08 -8.91 8.00
C GLN A 64 -15.34 -8.38 9.41
N HIS A 65 -15.32 -7.06 9.61
CA HIS A 65 -15.48 -6.43 10.91
C HIS A 65 -16.61 -5.40 10.90
N LYS A 66 -17.43 -5.43 11.94
CA LYS A 66 -18.55 -4.49 12.08
C LYS A 66 -18.12 -3.10 12.53
N ALA A 67 -17.03 -3.05 13.30
CA ALA A 67 -16.43 -1.83 13.81
C ALA A 67 -14.90 -1.84 13.61
N PRO A 68 -14.25 -0.68 13.46
CA PRO A 68 -12.81 -0.60 13.31
C PRO A 68 -12.12 -0.85 14.66
N ASP A 69 -11.07 -1.66 14.65
CA ASP A 69 -10.10 -1.77 15.74
C ASP A 69 -8.99 -0.75 15.45
N HIS A 70 -9.08 0.42 16.07
CA HIS A 70 -8.22 1.57 15.78
C HIS A 70 -6.74 1.27 16.04
N GLU A 71 -6.41 0.53 17.10
CA GLU A 71 -5.02 0.19 17.41
C GLU A 71 -4.42 -0.75 16.37
N LYS A 72 -5.14 -1.83 16.02
CA LYS A 72 -4.68 -2.76 14.99
C LYS A 72 -4.56 -2.09 13.63
N LEU A 73 -5.53 -1.27 13.24
CA LEU A 73 -5.50 -0.57 11.96
C LEU A 73 -4.38 0.47 11.91
N PHE A 74 -4.10 1.17 13.00
CA PHE A 74 -2.97 2.09 13.09
C PHE A 74 -1.65 1.38 12.83
N PHE A 75 -1.40 0.25 13.48
CA PHE A 75 -0.15 -0.48 13.29
C PHE A 75 -0.09 -1.23 11.95
N TRP A 76 -1.13 -1.97 11.59
CA TRP A 76 -1.09 -2.87 10.43
C TRP A 76 -1.44 -2.22 9.11
N ALA A 77 -2.33 -1.22 9.10
CA ALA A 77 -2.79 -0.58 7.87
C ALA A 77 -2.16 0.81 7.63
N TRP A 78 -1.39 1.34 8.58
CA TRP A 78 -0.71 2.62 8.42
C TRP A 78 0.80 2.54 8.69
N ILE A 79 1.24 2.15 9.89
CA ILE A 79 2.68 2.09 10.23
C ILE A 79 3.42 1.03 9.44
N THR A 80 2.93 -0.21 9.41
CA THR A 80 3.60 -1.34 8.73
C THR A 80 3.82 -1.09 7.24
N PRO A 81 2.84 -0.57 6.46
CA PRO A 81 3.07 -0.21 5.06
C PRO A 81 4.14 0.83 4.85
N ILE A 82 4.21 1.84 5.72
CA ILE A 82 5.24 2.89 5.62
C ILE A 82 6.63 2.31 5.90
N ILE A 83 6.76 1.45 6.92
CA ILE A 83 8.01 0.74 7.19
C ILE A 83 8.38 -0.18 6.02
N MET A 84 7.42 -0.94 5.48
CA MET A 84 7.62 -1.79 4.31
C MET A 84 8.12 -0.99 3.11
N SER A 85 7.53 0.18 2.86
CA SER A 85 7.97 1.09 1.82
C SER A 85 9.43 1.54 2.04
N GLY A 86 9.80 1.93 3.25
CA GLY A 86 11.19 2.30 3.57
C GLY A 86 12.17 1.15 3.33
N VAL A 87 11.79 -0.08 3.68
CA VAL A 87 12.61 -1.28 3.39
C VAL A 87 12.78 -1.48 1.89
N ILE A 88 11.72 -1.30 1.10
CA ILE A 88 11.77 -1.41 -0.37
C ILE A 88 12.72 -0.35 -0.96
N GLU A 89 12.64 0.91 -0.50
CA GLU A 89 13.58 1.97 -0.95
C GLU A 89 15.04 1.62 -0.64
N LEU A 90 15.32 1.06 0.54
CA LEU A 90 16.66 0.58 0.88
C LEU A 90 17.11 -0.58 -0.02
N LEU A 91 16.21 -1.52 -0.33
CA LEU A 91 16.51 -2.63 -1.23
C LEU A 91 16.75 -2.13 -2.66
N GLN A 92 16.02 -1.14 -3.13
CA GLN A 92 16.25 -0.50 -4.42
C GLN A 92 17.65 0.13 -4.49
N GLU A 93 18.06 0.84 -3.44
CA GLU A 93 19.38 1.48 -3.39
C GLU A 93 20.53 0.47 -3.36
N TYR A 94 20.43 -0.56 -2.52
CA TYR A 94 21.59 -1.43 -2.24
C TYR A 94 21.55 -2.79 -2.94
N CYS A 95 20.41 -3.27 -3.38
CA CYS A 95 20.24 -4.64 -3.86
C CYS A 95 19.87 -4.77 -5.35
N THR A 96 19.73 -3.67 -6.10
CA THR A 96 19.37 -3.72 -7.52
C THR A 96 20.57 -3.57 -8.46
N GLY A 97 21.80 -3.57 -7.96
CA GLY A 97 23.01 -3.41 -8.78
C GLY A 97 23.11 -2.06 -9.50
N GLY A 98 22.51 -1.01 -8.96
CA GLY A 98 22.49 0.34 -9.54
C GLY A 98 21.41 0.56 -10.60
N HIS A 99 20.54 -0.43 -10.86
CA HIS A 99 19.43 -0.29 -11.81
C HIS A 99 18.26 0.53 -11.24
N ARG A 100 18.10 0.58 -9.93
CA ARG A 100 17.14 1.41 -9.23
C ARG A 100 17.84 2.15 -8.10
N SER A 101 17.44 3.39 -7.85
CA SER A 101 17.89 4.19 -6.71
C SER A 101 16.74 4.37 -5.73
N GLY A 102 17.04 4.27 -4.43
CA GLY A 102 16.09 4.64 -3.39
C GLY A 102 15.86 6.15 -3.38
N ASP A 103 14.63 6.57 -3.21
CA ASP A 103 14.26 7.98 -3.18
C ASP A 103 13.34 8.28 -1.98
N TRP A 104 13.78 9.20 -1.11
CA TRP A 104 12.97 9.64 0.03
C TRP A 104 11.64 10.29 -0.38
N LEU A 105 11.56 10.87 -1.58
CA LEU A 105 10.32 11.39 -2.12
C LEU A 105 9.35 10.27 -2.49
N ASP A 106 9.85 9.10 -2.91
CA ASP A 106 9.02 7.91 -3.15
C ASP A 106 8.45 7.37 -1.84
N LEU A 107 9.26 7.34 -0.78
CA LEU A 107 8.77 7.02 0.55
C LEU A 107 7.67 7.99 1.01
N ALA A 108 7.84 9.29 0.79
CA ALA A 108 6.83 10.29 1.12
C ALA A 108 5.55 10.13 0.28
N ALA A 109 5.69 9.81 -1.00
CA ALA A 109 4.56 9.52 -1.89
C ALA A 109 3.81 8.26 -1.44
N ASN A 110 4.52 7.19 -1.09
CA ASN A 110 3.95 5.96 -0.56
C ASN A 110 3.19 6.21 0.76
N ALA A 111 3.79 6.95 1.69
CA ALA A 111 3.15 7.33 2.96
C ALA A 111 1.90 8.19 2.74
N THR A 112 1.92 9.07 1.73
CA THR A 112 0.75 9.86 1.33
C THR A 112 -0.36 8.95 0.82
N GLY A 113 -0.06 8.00 -0.06
CA GLY A 113 -1.02 7.03 -0.57
C GLY A 113 -1.65 6.20 0.54
N VAL A 114 -0.84 5.67 1.47
CA VAL A 114 -1.32 4.91 2.65
C VAL A 114 -2.22 5.77 3.54
N THR A 115 -1.86 7.04 3.75
CA THR A 115 -2.66 7.96 4.58
C THR A 115 -4.00 8.29 3.93
N LEU A 116 -4.02 8.52 2.62
CA LEU A 116 -5.28 8.71 1.88
C LEU A 116 -6.18 7.47 1.98
N ALA A 117 -5.62 6.27 1.86
CA ALA A 117 -6.34 5.02 2.05
C ALA A 117 -6.93 4.89 3.46
N ALA A 118 -6.18 5.29 4.49
CA ALA A 118 -6.65 5.29 5.87
C ALA A 118 -7.82 6.26 6.07
N VAL A 119 -7.75 7.45 5.50
CA VAL A 119 -8.87 8.42 5.54
C VAL A 119 -10.12 7.84 4.87
N LEU A 120 -9.98 7.25 3.67
CA LEU A 120 -11.09 6.61 2.96
C LEU A 120 -11.68 5.45 3.78
N GLY A 121 -10.84 4.64 4.40
CA GLY A 121 -11.25 3.52 5.25
C GLY A 121 -12.03 3.98 6.48
N ILE A 122 -11.58 5.01 7.17
CA ILE A 122 -12.29 5.61 8.30
C ILE A 122 -13.65 6.15 7.86
N LEU A 123 -13.70 6.88 6.75
CA LEU A 123 -14.95 7.39 6.19
C LEU A 123 -15.92 6.26 5.85
N LEU A 124 -15.44 5.16 5.28
CA LEU A 124 -16.25 3.98 4.98
C LEU A 124 -16.93 3.43 6.24
N PHE A 125 -16.21 3.32 7.36
CA PHE A 125 -16.78 2.89 8.63
C PHE A 125 -17.77 3.91 9.21
N CYS A 126 -17.47 5.21 9.14
CA CYS A 126 -18.38 6.27 9.59
C CYS A 126 -19.71 6.22 8.85
N PHE A 127 -19.69 6.14 7.52
CA PHE A 127 -20.92 6.02 6.71
C PHE A 127 -21.69 4.74 7.01
N ARG A 128 -21.00 3.61 7.15
CA ARG A 128 -21.64 2.32 7.45
C ARG A 128 -22.31 2.29 8.82
N LEU A 129 -21.73 2.95 9.82
CA LEU A 129 -22.32 3.05 11.15
C LEU A 129 -23.51 4.03 11.18
N SER A 130 -23.42 5.13 10.42
CA SER A 130 -24.51 6.09 10.28
C SER A 130 -25.74 5.52 9.57
N SER A 131 -25.52 4.71 8.55
CA SER A 131 -26.59 4.06 7.74
C SER A 131 -27.40 3.01 8.52
N LYS A 132 -26.97 2.60 9.71
CA LYS A 132 -27.66 1.61 10.55
C LYS A 132 -28.49 2.21 11.69
N LYS A 133 -28.52 3.54 11.80
CA LYS A 133 -29.40 4.30 12.70
C LYS A 133 -30.66 4.70 11.97
#